data_69ed886fd05919d1c8e6a349c05bb59d
#
_entry.id   69ed886fd05919d1c8e6a349c05bb59d
#
_cell.length_a   1.000
_cell.length_b   1.000
_cell.length_c   1.000
_cell.angle_alpha   90.00
_cell.angle_beta   90.00
_cell.angle_gamma   90.00
#
_symmetry.space_group_name_H-M   'P 1'
#
loop_
_entity.id
_entity.type
_entity.pdbx_description
1 polymer ?
#
loop_
_entity_poly.entity_id
_entity_poly.type
_entity_poly.pdbx_seq_one_letter_code
_entity_poly.pdbx_strand_id
1 'polypeptide(L)'
;MQEKLFALDIGTRSVVGIILEKRDEGYIVTDILSKEHVERAMLDGQIHDVLAVSKVISEIKREMEKNHGELKQVSVAAAGRALKTERASVSVNITGKPMINKDDILHLEISAVQQAQSIVAEKNENDNSFDYYCVGYSVLYYRLDGVEIGSLIDQTGEEASVEIIATFLPKVVVESLISALKRADLEMQALTLEPIAAINVLIPPSMRRLNVALVDIGAGTSD
;
A
#
# COMPACT_ATOMS: atom_id res chain seq x y z
N MET A 1 2.14 26.50 -7.22
CA MET A 1 1.81 25.38 -8.11
C MET A 1 0.86 24.47 -7.35
N GLN A 2 -0.25 24.05 -7.96
CA GLN A 2 -1.12 23.03 -7.36
C GLN A 2 -0.36 21.71 -7.27
N GLU A 3 -0.49 21.03 -6.15
CA GLU A 3 0.11 19.71 -5.94
C GLU A 3 -0.58 18.72 -6.88
N LYS A 4 0.21 18.11 -7.76
CA LYS A 4 -0.24 17.08 -8.69
C LYS A 4 0.30 15.73 -8.23
N LEU A 5 -0.53 14.71 -8.32
CA LEU A 5 -0.13 13.32 -8.08
C LEU A 5 -0.32 12.53 -9.37
N PHE A 6 0.72 11.78 -9.73
CA PHE A 6 0.65 10.78 -10.79
C PHE A 6 0.56 9.40 -10.15
N ALA A 7 -0.42 8.62 -10.57
CA ALA A 7 -0.61 7.25 -10.10
C ALA A 7 -0.72 6.28 -11.27
N LEU A 8 -0.23 5.05 -11.05
CA LEU A 8 -0.32 3.93 -11.98
C LEU A 8 -0.98 2.73 -11.31
N ASP A 9 -1.94 2.17 -12.01
CA ASP A 9 -2.44 0.82 -11.81
C ASP A 9 -1.83 -0.09 -12.89
N ILE A 10 -1.04 -1.08 -12.46
CA ILE A 10 -0.29 -1.97 -13.36
C ILE A 10 -0.97 -3.33 -13.37
N GLY A 11 -2.10 -3.40 -14.08
CA GLY A 11 -2.94 -4.59 -14.16
C GLY A 11 -2.44 -5.63 -15.17
N THR A 12 -3.03 -6.83 -15.13
CA THR A 12 -2.65 -7.96 -16.00
C THR A 12 -2.87 -7.67 -17.50
N ARG A 13 -3.93 -6.95 -17.84
CA ARG A 13 -4.27 -6.63 -19.23
C ARG A 13 -3.70 -5.30 -19.70
N SER A 14 -3.72 -4.31 -18.84
CA SER A 14 -3.41 -2.92 -19.17
C SER A 14 -2.76 -2.20 -18.01
N VAL A 15 -2.06 -1.12 -18.33
CA VAL A 15 -1.64 -0.13 -17.35
C VAL A 15 -2.55 1.08 -17.47
N VAL A 16 -3.03 1.59 -16.33
CA VAL A 16 -3.83 2.82 -16.26
C VAL A 16 -3.03 3.88 -15.52
N GLY A 17 -2.84 5.03 -16.18
CA GLY A 17 -2.26 6.22 -15.56
C GLY A 17 -3.34 7.23 -15.21
N ILE A 18 -3.22 7.87 -14.06
CA ILE A 18 -4.17 8.86 -13.56
C ILE A 18 -3.38 10.07 -13.05
N ILE A 19 -3.81 11.27 -13.44
CA ILE A 19 -3.35 12.53 -12.84
C ILE A 19 -4.43 13.07 -11.92
N LEU A 20 -4.03 13.35 -10.70
CA LEU A 20 -4.87 13.95 -9.66
C LEU A 20 -4.34 15.34 -9.32
N GLU A 21 -5.24 16.29 -9.15
CA GLU A 21 -4.93 17.62 -8.61
C GLU A 21 -5.59 17.80 -7.24
N LYS A 22 -4.81 18.31 -6.29
CA LYS A 22 -5.30 18.63 -4.96
C LYS A 22 -6.23 19.84 -5.00
N ARG A 23 -7.38 19.73 -4.36
CA ARG A 23 -8.36 20.79 -4.11
C ARG A 23 -8.58 20.89 -2.60
N ASP A 24 -9.30 21.93 -2.18
CA ASP A 24 -9.50 22.24 -0.76
C ASP A 24 -10.05 21.07 0.06
N GLU A 25 -10.94 20.25 -0.50
CA GLU A 25 -11.60 19.14 0.18
C GLU A 25 -11.16 17.73 -0.33
N GLY A 26 -10.08 17.65 -1.14
CA GLY A 26 -9.63 16.35 -1.65
C GLY A 26 -8.89 16.44 -2.97
N TYR A 27 -9.03 15.41 -3.79
CA TYR A 27 -8.40 15.31 -5.10
C TYR A 27 -9.44 15.15 -6.19
N ILE A 28 -9.18 15.75 -7.34
CA ILE A 28 -9.95 15.51 -8.55
C ILE A 28 -9.09 14.85 -9.62
N VAL A 29 -9.67 13.94 -10.38
CA VAL A 29 -9.02 13.34 -11.54
C VAL A 29 -9.05 14.35 -12.67
N THR A 30 -7.89 14.75 -13.18
CA THR A 30 -7.76 15.70 -14.29
C THR A 30 -7.36 15.04 -15.58
N ASP A 31 -6.77 13.85 -15.53
CA ASP A 31 -6.44 13.05 -16.71
C ASP A 31 -6.43 11.56 -16.37
N ILE A 32 -6.81 10.72 -17.33
CA ILE A 32 -6.78 9.27 -17.25
C ILE A 32 -6.41 8.69 -18.60
N LEU A 33 -5.46 7.78 -18.62
CA LEU A 33 -5.01 7.10 -19.83
C LEU A 33 -4.79 5.62 -19.54
N SER A 34 -5.36 4.76 -20.38
CA SER A 34 -5.16 3.31 -20.32
C SER A 34 -4.46 2.82 -21.58
N LYS A 35 -3.48 1.90 -21.40
CA LYS A 35 -2.82 1.20 -22.50
C LYS A 35 -2.72 -0.28 -22.21
N GLU A 36 -3.11 -1.10 -23.18
CA GLU A 36 -2.99 -2.55 -23.08
C GLU A 36 -1.54 -3.01 -23.34
N HIS A 37 -1.16 -4.09 -22.68
CA HIS A 37 0.09 -4.77 -23.00
C HIS A 37 0.02 -5.39 -24.40
N VAL A 38 1.08 -5.22 -25.19
CA VAL A 38 1.16 -5.80 -26.55
C VAL A 38 1.40 -7.31 -26.47
N GLU A 39 2.12 -7.74 -25.43
CA GLU A 39 2.49 -9.13 -25.17
C GLU A 39 2.02 -9.53 -23.76
N ARG A 40 2.11 -10.81 -23.44
CA ARG A 40 1.80 -11.34 -22.11
C ARG A 40 2.87 -10.95 -21.09
N ALA A 41 2.96 -9.64 -20.80
CA ALA A 41 3.99 -9.03 -19.94
C ALA A 41 3.71 -9.24 -18.45
N MET A 42 2.44 -9.50 -18.10
CA MET A 42 1.98 -9.77 -16.75
C MET A 42 1.45 -11.20 -16.66
N LEU A 43 1.71 -11.85 -15.55
CA LEU A 43 1.14 -13.16 -15.22
C LEU A 43 0.56 -13.12 -13.82
N ASP A 44 -0.75 -13.34 -13.72
CA ASP A 44 -1.44 -13.43 -12.43
C ASP A 44 -1.19 -12.22 -11.51
N GLY A 45 -1.23 -11.01 -12.05
CA GLY A 45 -0.99 -9.77 -11.30
C GLY A 45 0.48 -9.46 -11.01
N GLN A 46 1.44 -10.27 -11.52
CA GLN A 46 2.86 -10.04 -11.32
C GLN A 46 3.55 -9.70 -12.65
N ILE A 47 4.59 -8.86 -12.58
CA ILE A 47 5.40 -8.51 -13.73
C ILE A 47 6.24 -9.73 -14.14
N HIS A 48 5.98 -10.28 -15.33
CA HIS A 48 6.73 -11.37 -15.94
C HIS A 48 7.81 -10.85 -16.90
N ASP A 49 7.51 -9.77 -17.62
CA ASP A 49 8.47 -9.07 -18.48
C ASP A 49 8.57 -7.60 -18.12
N VAL A 50 9.63 -7.27 -17.37
CA VAL A 50 9.91 -5.89 -16.91
C VAL A 50 10.11 -4.93 -18.09
N LEU A 51 10.69 -5.39 -19.19
CA LEU A 51 10.94 -4.54 -20.37
C LEU A 51 9.64 -4.19 -21.08
N ALA A 52 8.77 -5.17 -21.27
CA ALA A 52 7.48 -4.96 -21.91
C ALA A 52 6.60 -4.01 -21.08
N VAL A 53 6.51 -4.24 -19.76
CA VAL A 53 5.75 -3.36 -18.85
C VAL A 53 6.34 -1.95 -18.85
N SER A 54 7.66 -1.79 -18.76
CA SER A 54 8.30 -0.47 -18.75
C SER A 54 8.05 0.35 -20.01
N LYS A 55 7.92 -0.30 -21.17
CA LYS A 55 7.53 0.37 -22.43
C LYS A 55 6.13 0.98 -22.34
N VAL A 56 5.15 0.21 -21.86
CA VAL A 56 3.78 0.70 -21.70
C VAL A 56 3.72 1.86 -20.70
N ILE A 57 4.43 1.74 -19.56
CA ILE A 57 4.54 2.83 -18.58
C ILE A 57 5.16 4.09 -19.21
N SER A 58 6.26 3.93 -19.96
CA SER A 58 6.94 5.05 -20.65
C SER A 58 6.05 5.74 -21.68
N GLU A 59 5.19 4.98 -22.36
CA GLU A 59 4.25 5.54 -23.33
C GLU A 59 3.14 6.34 -22.62
N ILE A 60 2.59 5.83 -21.52
CA ILE A 60 1.61 6.54 -20.69
C ILE A 60 2.22 7.84 -20.16
N LYS A 61 3.41 7.75 -19.53
CA LYS A 61 4.14 8.92 -19.02
C LYS A 61 4.29 9.98 -20.09
N ARG A 62 4.86 9.62 -21.24
CA ARG A 62 5.14 10.55 -22.35
C ARG A 62 3.89 11.22 -22.87
N GLU A 63 2.77 10.51 -22.94
CA GLU A 63 1.49 11.06 -23.39
C GLU A 63 0.96 12.07 -22.38
N MET A 64 0.96 11.73 -21.09
CA MET A 64 0.49 12.60 -20.02
C MET A 64 1.38 13.83 -19.83
N GLU A 65 2.70 13.70 -20.01
CA GLU A 65 3.64 14.83 -19.92
C GLU A 65 3.36 15.94 -20.95
N LYS A 66 2.71 15.63 -22.05
CA LYS A 66 2.32 16.66 -23.04
C LYS A 66 1.41 17.75 -22.45
N ASN A 67 0.55 17.36 -21.51
CA ASN A 67 -0.45 18.24 -20.91
C ASN A 67 -0.10 18.65 -19.48
N HIS A 68 0.69 17.85 -18.78
CA HIS A 68 0.89 18.00 -17.32
C HIS A 68 2.31 18.39 -16.92
N GLY A 69 3.26 18.47 -17.89
CA GLY A 69 4.66 18.71 -17.64
C GLY A 69 5.38 17.46 -17.16
N GLU A 70 6.64 17.61 -16.74
CA GLU A 70 7.52 16.51 -16.37
C GLU A 70 6.97 15.73 -15.16
N LEU A 71 6.88 14.40 -15.29
CA LEU A 71 6.43 13.46 -14.27
C LEU A 71 7.64 12.63 -13.80
N LYS A 72 8.07 12.84 -12.56
CA LYS A 72 9.22 12.14 -11.95
C LYS A 72 8.84 11.12 -10.91
N GLN A 73 7.77 11.38 -10.18
CA GLN A 73 7.31 10.56 -9.07
C GLN A 73 5.96 9.94 -9.39
N VAL A 74 5.75 8.71 -8.90
CA VAL A 74 4.53 7.97 -9.15
C VAL A 74 4.11 7.14 -7.93
N SER A 75 2.81 7.14 -7.65
CA SER A 75 2.19 6.22 -6.71
C SER A 75 1.68 4.99 -7.45
N VAL A 76 1.91 3.80 -6.92
CA VAL A 76 1.55 2.53 -7.58
C VAL A 76 0.70 1.68 -6.67
N ALA A 77 -0.28 0.98 -7.24
CA ALA A 77 -0.98 -0.10 -6.58
C ALA A 77 -0.43 -1.45 -7.08
N ALA A 78 -0.18 -2.38 -6.14
CA ALA A 78 0.28 -3.73 -6.44
C ALA A 78 -0.86 -4.74 -6.24
N ALA A 79 -0.93 -5.75 -7.11
CA ALA A 79 -1.90 -6.83 -7.03
C ALA A 79 -1.76 -7.68 -5.76
N GLY A 80 -2.90 -8.18 -5.27
CA GLY A 80 -3.01 -8.89 -3.99
C GLY A 80 -2.53 -10.34 -3.97
N ARG A 81 -2.26 -10.99 -5.09
CA ARG A 81 -2.11 -12.44 -5.18
C ARG A 81 -0.97 -13.07 -4.37
N ALA A 82 0.13 -12.36 -4.17
CA ALA A 82 1.28 -12.86 -3.41
C ALA A 82 1.33 -12.32 -1.98
N LEU A 83 0.26 -11.73 -1.51
CA LEU A 83 0.17 -11.12 -0.19
C LEU A 83 0.29 -12.16 0.92
N LYS A 84 1.07 -11.80 1.93
CA LYS A 84 0.98 -12.41 3.25
C LYS A 84 0.49 -11.38 4.24
N THR A 85 -0.43 -11.79 5.10
CA THR A 85 -0.90 -10.96 6.21
C THR A 85 -0.53 -11.64 7.52
N GLU A 86 -0.09 -10.82 8.48
CA GLU A 86 0.24 -11.30 9.81
C GLU A 86 -0.33 -10.36 10.85
N ARG A 87 -0.85 -10.92 11.96
CA ARG A 87 -1.27 -10.16 13.11
C ARG A 87 -0.16 -10.13 14.13
N ALA A 88 0.06 -8.96 14.71
CA ALA A 88 0.98 -8.80 15.82
C ALA A 88 0.38 -7.87 16.87
N SER A 89 0.75 -8.11 18.11
CA SER A 89 0.33 -7.27 19.24
C SER A 89 1.56 -6.96 20.10
N VAL A 90 1.76 -5.69 20.37
CA VAL A 90 2.85 -5.21 21.23
C VAL A 90 2.27 -4.40 22.36
N SER A 91 2.82 -4.59 23.55
CA SER A 91 2.51 -3.75 24.71
C SER A 91 3.77 -3.05 25.24
N VAL A 92 3.57 -1.90 25.86
CA VAL A 92 4.62 -1.09 26.48
C VAL A 92 4.17 -0.61 27.84
N ASN A 93 5.04 -0.69 28.83
CA ASN A 93 4.81 -0.09 30.14
C ASN A 93 4.97 1.43 30.05
N ILE A 94 3.94 2.16 30.47
CA ILE A 94 3.87 3.62 30.47
C ILE A 94 3.73 4.21 31.88
N THR A 95 3.89 3.40 32.92
CA THR A 95 3.81 3.85 34.30
C THR A 95 4.76 5.01 34.56
N GLY A 96 4.22 6.10 35.08
CA GLY A 96 5.00 7.31 35.42
C GLY A 96 5.50 8.11 34.20
N LYS A 97 5.09 7.75 32.98
CA LYS A 97 5.37 8.54 31.78
C LYS A 97 4.39 9.69 31.62
N PRO A 98 4.76 10.74 30.86
CA PRO A 98 3.81 11.78 30.46
C PRO A 98 2.69 11.19 29.57
N MET A 99 1.64 11.98 29.31
CA MET A 99 0.56 11.59 28.40
C MET A 99 1.11 11.12 27.06
N ILE A 100 0.49 10.05 26.53
CA ILE A 100 0.87 9.47 25.24
C ILE A 100 0.64 10.49 24.12
N ASN A 101 1.65 10.74 23.33
CA ASN A 101 1.58 11.61 22.16
C ASN A 101 1.56 10.80 20.85
N LYS A 102 1.50 11.50 19.70
CA LYS A 102 1.46 10.86 18.38
C LYS A 102 2.71 10.05 18.05
N ASP A 103 3.87 10.51 18.50
CA ASP A 103 5.14 9.83 18.22
C ASP A 103 5.23 8.53 19.03
N ASP A 104 4.73 8.52 20.27
CA ASP A 104 4.65 7.31 21.10
C ASP A 104 3.75 6.25 20.44
N ILE A 105 2.61 6.66 19.89
CA ILE A 105 1.71 5.76 19.16
C ILE A 105 2.40 5.20 17.92
N LEU A 106 3.03 6.07 17.12
CA LEU A 106 3.76 5.64 15.93
C LEU A 106 4.86 4.63 16.26
N HIS A 107 5.62 4.87 17.34
CA HIS A 107 6.65 3.93 17.79
C HIS A 107 6.05 2.58 18.22
N LEU A 108 4.91 2.59 18.90
CA LEU A 108 4.20 1.37 19.29
C LEU A 108 3.71 0.58 18.08
N GLU A 109 3.12 1.26 17.09
CA GLU A 109 2.68 0.67 15.82
C GLU A 109 3.84 0.09 15.02
N ILE A 110 4.94 0.83 14.86
CA ILE A 110 6.14 0.36 14.16
C ILE A 110 6.75 -0.86 14.86
N SER A 111 6.75 -0.90 16.18
CA SER A 111 7.20 -2.08 16.95
C SER A 111 6.34 -3.31 16.64
N ALA A 112 5.03 -3.12 16.51
CA ALA A 112 4.12 -4.21 16.13
C ALA A 112 4.36 -4.67 14.68
N VAL A 113 4.65 -3.74 13.75
CA VAL A 113 5.04 -4.08 12.37
C VAL A 113 6.34 -4.90 12.35
N GLN A 114 7.35 -4.52 13.14
CA GLN A 114 8.61 -5.26 13.25
C GLN A 114 8.38 -6.66 13.80
N GLN A 115 7.52 -6.81 14.80
CA GLN A 115 7.13 -8.12 15.31
C GLN A 115 6.44 -8.97 14.25
N ALA A 116 5.48 -8.40 13.51
CA ALA A 116 4.82 -9.10 12.39
C ALA A 116 5.83 -9.55 11.33
N GLN A 117 6.82 -8.72 11.02
CA GLN A 117 7.89 -9.03 10.07
C GLN A 117 8.75 -10.20 10.55
N SER A 118 9.10 -10.25 11.86
CA SER A 118 9.83 -11.37 12.44
C SER A 118 9.04 -12.67 12.35
N ILE A 119 7.73 -12.63 12.64
CA ILE A 119 6.85 -13.80 12.52
C ILE A 119 6.80 -14.31 11.07
N VAL A 120 6.71 -13.41 10.09
CA VAL A 120 6.74 -13.79 8.67
C VAL A 120 8.07 -14.41 8.28
N ALA A 121 9.20 -13.89 8.79
CA ALA A 121 10.52 -14.43 8.53
C ALA A 121 10.67 -15.85 9.12
N GLU A 122 10.29 -16.06 10.38
CA GLU A 122 10.34 -17.36 11.05
C GLU A 122 9.49 -18.42 10.33
N LYS A 123 8.28 -18.08 9.93
CA LYS A 123 7.38 -18.99 9.19
C LYS A 123 7.94 -19.40 7.81
N ASN A 124 8.88 -18.64 7.27
CA ASN A 124 9.49 -18.89 5.95
C ASN A 124 10.92 -19.42 6.00
N GLU A 125 11.50 -19.69 7.18
CA GLU A 125 12.87 -20.25 7.31
C GLU A 125 13.08 -21.56 6.53
N ASN A 126 12.02 -22.34 6.28
CA ASN A 126 12.04 -23.56 5.48
C ASN A 126 11.85 -23.32 3.98
N ASP A 127 11.47 -22.12 3.57
CA ASP A 127 11.20 -21.76 2.18
C ASP A 127 12.27 -20.75 1.76
N ASN A 128 13.39 -21.25 1.31
CA ASN A 128 14.66 -20.57 0.99
C ASN A 128 14.55 -19.41 -0.02
N SER A 129 13.37 -18.83 -0.25
CA SER A 129 13.19 -18.10 -1.48
C SER A 129 12.82 -16.63 -1.36
N PHE A 130 12.22 -16.15 -0.28
CA PHE A 130 11.70 -14.79 -0.38
C PHE A 130 11.82 -13.97 0.91
N ASP A 131 12.64 -12.93 0.86
CA ASP A 131 12.49 -11.76 1.73
C ASP A 131 11.16 -11.09 1.43
N TYR A 132 10.53 -10.52 2.45
CA TYR A 132 9.25 -9.83 2.35
C TYR A 132 9.40 -8.37 2.78
N TYR A 133 8.76 -7.47 2.04
CA TYR A 133 8.59 -6.08 2.44
C TYR A 133 7.21 -5.87 3.03
N CYS A 134 7.13 -5.20 4.18
CA CYS A 134 5.86 -4.66 4.66
C CYS A 134 5.43 -3.53 3.73
N VAL A 135 4.25 -3.67 3.14
CA VAL A 135 3.69 -2.71 2.19
C VAL A 135 2.49 -1.95 2.76
N GLY A 136 2.09 -2.30 3.96
CA GLY A 136 1.04 -1.60 4.70
C GLY A 136 0.64 -2.32 5.97
N TYR A 137 0.01 -1.60 6.87
CA TYR A 137 -0.61 -2.15 8.06
C TYR A 137 -1.88 -1.39 8.43
N SER A 138 -2.72 -2.02 9.23
CA SER A 138 -3.90 -1.40 9.82
C SER A 138 -3.97 -1.75 11.30
N VAL A 139 -4.28 -0.75 12.11
CA VAL A 139 -4.55 -0.97 13.53
C VAL A 139 -5.93 -1.60 13.67
N LEU A 140 -5.99 -2.71 14.41
CA LEU A 140 -7.23 -3.37 14.77
C LEU A 140 -7.76 -2.81 16.08
N TYR A 141 -6.91 -2.75 17.11
CA TYR A 141 -7.28 -2.31 18.43
C TYR A 141 -6.14 -1.60 19.15
N TYR A 142 -6.47 -0.54 19.88
CA TYR A 142 -5.65 -0.02 20.96
C TYR A 142 -6.24 -0.47 22.29
N ARG A 143 -5.37 -0.78 23.27
CA ARG A 143 -5.80 -1.05 24.63
C ARG A 143 -4.97 -0.24 25.62
N LEU A 144 -5.63 0.24 26.67
CA LEU A 144 -5.03 0.88 27.82
C LEU A 144 -5.40 0.07 29.05
N ASP A 145 -4.40 -0.41 29.80
CA ASP A 145 -4.59 -1.26 30.97
C ASP A 145 -5.51 -2.47 30.68
N GLY A 146 -5.34 -3.08 29.51
CA GLY A 146 -6.14 -4.21 29.03
C GLY A 146 -7.54 -3.88 28.48
N VAL A 147 -7.98 -2.63 28.56
CA VAL A 147 -9.29 -2.19 28.06
C VAL A 147 -9.17 -1.59 26.65
N GLU A 148 -10.01 -2.02 25.74
CA GLU A 148 -10.04 -1.48 24.38
C GLU A 148 -10.47 -0.01 24.37
N ILE A 149 -9.74 0.84 23.66
CA ILE A 149 -9.95 2.27 23.56
C ILE A 149 -9.82 2.76 22.12
N GLY A 150 -10.59 3.77 21.75
CA GLY A 150 -10.58 4.32 20.39
C GLY A 150 -9.31 5.11 20.01
N SER A 151 -8.60 5.66 21.01
CA SER A 151 -7.37 6.42 20.82
C SER A 151 -6.54 6.41 22.11
N LEU A 152 -5.23 6.29 21.96
CA LEU A 152 -4.26 6.41 23.06
C LEU A 152 -3.77 7.86 23.26
N ILE A 153 -4.11 8.80 22.37
CA ILE A 153 -3.65 10.20 22.47
C ILE A 153 -4.17 10.82 23.78
N ASP A 154 -3.26 11.52 24.48
CA ASP A 154 -3.51 12.21 25.74
C ASP A 154 -3.97 11.29 26.89
N GLN A 155 -3.76 9.97 26.76
CA GLN A 155 -4.05 9.00 27.80
C GLN A 155 -2.85 8.78 28.72
N THR A 156 -3.15 8.35 29.95
CA THR A 156 -2.17 7.90 30.97
C THR A 156 -2.65 6.58 31.56
N GLY A 157 -1.75 5.72 31.94
CA GLY A 157 -2.04 4.39 32.50
C GLY A 157 -0.79 3.65 32.90
N GLU A 158 -0.89 2.36 33.08
CA GLU A 158 0.26 1.48 33.39
C GLU A 158 0.79 0.79 32.14
N GLU A 159 -0.10 0.33 31.26
CA GLU A 159 0.25 -0.38 30.02
C GLU A 159 -0.57 0.12 28.83
N ALA A 160 0.12 0.43 27.73
CA ALA A 160 -0.51 0.68 26.44
C ALA A 160 -0.16 -0.45 25.46
N SER A 161 -1.14 -0.90 24.68
CA SER A 161 -0.91 -1.91 23.65
C SER A 161 -1.62 -1.59 22.34
N VAL A 162 -1.07 -2.14 21.27
CA VAL A 162 -1.64 -2.10 19.93
C VAL A 162 -1.70 -3.50 19.34
N GLU A 163 -2.78 -3.81 18.66
CA GLU A 163 -2.89 -4.98 17.79
C GLU A 163 -3.08 -4.50 16.36
N ILE A 164 -2.24 -5.00 15.46
CA ILE A 164 -2.24 -4.65 14.05
C ILE A 164 -2.42 -5.88 13.16
N ILE A 165 -2.86 -5.65 11.94
CA ILE A 165 -2.66 -6.54 10.81
C ILE A 165 -1.69 -5.89 9.84
N ALA A 166 -0.57 -6.53 9.57
CA ALA A 166 0.42 -6.07 8.60
C ALA A 166 0.38 -6.93 7.35
N THR A 167 0.65 -6.31 6.21
CA THR A 167 0.62 -6.94 4.90
C THR A 167 1.99 -6.86 4.24
N PHE A 168 2.40 -7.97 3.67
CA PHE A 168 3.74 -8.17 3.11
C PHE A 168 3.65 -8.64 1.67
N LEU A 169 4.56 -8.14 0.83
CA LEU A 169 4.83 -8.62 -0.52
C LEU A 169 6.22 -9.24 -0.61
N PRO A 170 6.39 -10.30 -1.44
CA PRO A 170 7.71 -10.80 -1.75
C PRO A 170 8.60 -9.68 -2.34
N LYS A 171 9.83 -9.63 -1.91
CA LYS A 171 10.83 -8.65 -2.36
C LYS A 171 10.94 -8.61 -3.88
N VAL A 172 10.91 -9.76 -4.54
CA VAL A 172 10.99 -9.88 -6.00
C VAL A 172 9.86 -9.13 -6.71
N VAL A 173 8.65 -9.11 -6.13
CA VAL A 173 7.50 -8.38 -6.71
C VAL A 173 7.74 -6.88 -6.64
N VAL A 174 8.15 -6.38 -5.48
CA VAL A 174 8.44 -4.94 -5.27
C VAL A 174 9.62 -4.49 -6.12
N GLU A 175 10.69 -5.29 -6.20
CA GLU A 175 11.87 -4.97 -7.02
C GLU A 175 11.55 -4.97 -8.53
N SER A 176 10.68 -5.85 -8.99
CA SER A 176 10.21 -5.85 -10.38
C SER A 176 9.43 -4.58 -10.72
N LEU A 177 8.55 -4.13 -9.80
CA LEU A 177 7.84 -2.85 -9.94
C LEU A 177 8.83 -1.67 -10.00
N ILE A 178 9.75 -1.58 -9.03
CA ILE A 178 10.78 -0.54 -8.99
C ILE A 178 11.62 -0.55 -10.28
N SER A 179 11.98 -1.73 -10.77
CA SER A 179 12.78 -1.87 -11.99
C SER A 179 12.03 -1.39 -13.24
N ALA A 180 10.74 -1.69 -13.34
CA ALA A 180 9.90 -1.23 -14.44
C ALA A 180 9.73 0.30 -14.42
N LEU A 181 9.52 0.90 -13.24
CA LEU A 181 9.41 2.34 -13.05
C LEU A 181 10.71 3.07 -13.37
N LYS A 182 11.85 2.59 -12.85
CA LYS A 182 13.17 3.17 -13.14
C LYS A 182 13.50 3.19 -14.63
N ARG A 183 13.10 2.14 -15.38
CA ARG A 183 13.27 2.10 -16.85
C ARG A 183 12.40 3.13 -17.58
N ALA A 184 11.31 3.54 -16.97
CA ALA A 184 10.45 4.61 -17.46
C ALA A 184 10.86 6.00 -16.91
N ASP A 185 12.02 6.10 -16.24
CA ASP A 185 12.48 7.32 -15.58
C ASP A 185 11.44 7.88 -14.60
N LEU A 186 10.95 6.98 -13.76
CA LEU A 186 10.01 7.26 -12.67
C LEU A 186 10.57 6.74 -11.35
N GLU A 187 10.38 7.51 -10.29
CA GLU A 187 10.66 7.15 -8.91
C GLU A 187 9.35 6.80 -8.21
N MET A 188 9.33 5.66 -7.51
CA MET A 188 8.18 5.26 -6.71
C MET A 188 8.06 6.15 -5.48
N GLN A 189 7.02 6.98 -5.43
CA GLN A 189 6.71 7.83 -4.28
C GLN A 189 5.95 7.07 -3.19
N ALA A 190 5.01 6.24 -3.60
CA ALA A 190 4.21 5.42 -2.69
C ALA A 190 3.84 4.10 -3.34
N LEU A 191 3.72 3.07 -2.51
CA LEU A 191 3.19 1.76 -2.88
C LEU A 191 1.98 1.46 -2.00
N THR A 192 0.89 1.07 -2.61
CA THR A 192 -0.29 0.55 -1.93
C THR A 192 -0.69 -0.80 -2.53
N LEU A 193 -1.73 -1.40 -2.00
CA LEU A 193 -2.33 -2.61 -2.54
C LEU A 193 -3.62 -2.28 -3.24
N GLU A 194 -3.88 -2.91 -4.38
CA GLU A 194 -5.13 -2.73 -5.14
C GLU A 194 -6.37 -2.87 -4.25
N PRO A 195 -6.52 -3.92 -3.41
CA PRO A 195 -7.67 -4.03 -2.51
C PRO A 195 -7.78 -2.87 -1.53
N ILE A 196 -6.67 -2.38 -0.98
CA ILE A 196 -6.69 -1.25 -0.03
C ILE A 196 -7.08 0.05 -0.74
N ALA A 197 -6.56 0.28 -1.94
CA ALA A 197 -6.93 1.44 -2.76
C ALA A 197 -8.42 1.41 -3.10
N ALA A 198 -8.93 0.26 -3.55
CA ALA A 198 -10.33 0.06 -3.89
C ALA A 198 -11.27 0.28 -2.69
N ILE A 199 -10.96 -0.28 -1.51
CA ILE A 199 -11.72 -0.08 -0.28
C ILE A 199 -11.79 1.40 0.09
N ASN A 200 -10.66 2.11 0.01
CA ASN A 200 -10.62 3.52 0.41
C ASN A 200 -11.44 4.44 -0.49
N VAL A 201 -11.58 4.10 -1.77
CA VAL A 201 -12.34 4.90 -2.74
C VAL A 201 -13.81 4.49 -2.80
N LEU A 202 -14.10 3.18 -2.77
CA LEU A 202 -15.43 2.65 -3.05
C LEU A 202 -16.30 2.48 -1.80
N ILE A 203 -15.68 2.28 -0.61
CA ILE A 203 -16.43 2.07 0.63
C ILE A 203 -16.38 3.35 1.49
N PRO A 204 -17.49 4.11 1.52
CA PRO A 204 -17.54 5.32 2.33
C PRO A 204 -17.42 5.01 3.84
N PRO A 205 -16.93 5.96 4.66
CA PRO A 205 -16.73 5.74 6.10
C PRO A 205 -17.97 5.24 6.84
N SER A 206 -19.15 5.65 6.42
CA SER A 206 -20.42 5.22 7.01
C SER A 206 -20.70 3.72 6.83
N MET A 207 -20.20 3.11 5.75
CA MET A 207 -20.37 1.69 5.47
C MET A 207 -19.29 0.81 6.09
N ARG A 208 -18.17 1.37 6.53
CA ARG A 208 -17.02 0.60 7.09
C ARG A 208 -17.34 -0.09 8.42
N ARG A 209 -18.44 0.27 9.07
CA ARG A 209 -18.96 -0.39 10.29
C ARG A 209 -19.91 -1.56 9.98
N LEU A 210 -20.23 -1.78 8.72
CA LEU A 210 -21.11 -2.85 8.27
C LEU A 210 -20.25 -4.03 7.76
N ASN A 211 -20.85 -5.22 7.73
CA ASN A 211 -20.26 -6.36 7.06
C ASN A 211 -20.41 -6.18 5.53
N VAL A 212 -19.35 -5.68 4.90
CA VAL A 212 -19.31 -5.41 3.45
C VAL A 212 -18.29 -6.33 2.80
N ALA A 213 -18.64 -6.92 1.67
CA ALA A 213 -17.70 -7.62 0.79
C ALA A 213 -17.50 -6.75 -0.47
N LEU A 214 -16.24 -6.43 -0.77
CA LEU A 214 -15.84 -5.84 -2.03
C LEU A 214 -15.17 -6.93 -2.86
N VAL A 215 -15.64 -7.14 -4.08
CA VAL A 215 -15.07 -8.11 -5.00
C VAL A 215 -14.55 -7.36 -6.22
N ASP A 216 -13.24 -7.45 -6.44
CA ASP A 216 -12.58 -6.90 -7.62
C ASP A 216 -12.27 -8.03 -8.62
N ILE A 217 -12.77 -7.92 -9.84
CA ILE A 217 -12.60 -8.94 -10.89
C ILE A 217 -11.78 -8.34 -12.03
N GLY A 218 -10.48 -8.65 -12.00
CA GLY A 218 -9.53 -8.24 -13.03
C GLY A 218 -9.40 -9.26 -14.17
N ALA A 219 -8.47 -8.97 -15.09
CA ALA A 219 -8.18 -9.84 -16.24
C ALA A 219 -7.35 -11.09 -15.88
N GLY A 220 -6.65 -11.07 -14.75
CA GLY A 220 -5.77 -12.17 -14.32
C GLY A 220 -5.89 -12.52 -12.85
N THR A 221 -6.48 -11.64 -12.03
CA THR A 221 -6.72 -11.84 -10.60
C THR A 221 -8.17 -11.54 -10.26
N SER A 222 -8.62 -12.04 -9.13
CA SER A 222 -9.85 -11.63 -8.46
C SER A 222 -9.53 -11.48 -6.97
N ASP A 223 -9.81 -10.33 -6.40
CA ASP A 223 -9.49 -9.93 -5.04
C ASP A 223 -10.73 -9.61 -4.23
#